data_3d390137445766e332d7a08dd6d8a1b4
#
_entry.id   3d390137445766e332d7a08dd6d8a1b4
#
_cell.length_a   1.000
_cell.length_b   1.000
_cell.length_c   1.000
_cell.angle_alpha   90.00
_cell.angle_beta   90.00
_cell.angle_gamma   90.00
#
_symmetry.space_group_name_H-M   'P 1'
#
loop_
_entity.id
_entity.type
_entity.pdbx_description
1 polymer ?
#
loop_
_entity_poly.entity_id
_entity_poly.type
_entity_poly.pdbx_seq_one_letter_code
_entity_poly.pdbx_strand_id
1 'polypeptide(L)'
;WLREGKAAFKARLADAVLLDLRTLPVNEAVLDLIQEAKAAGRRVYLASASDRRYVQAFADHMGGFDGVYASDGVTNLGAGNKARSLVALFGEGGFDYVGNSMADVPVWQVARTAYAVNASGPVVRAARAASADVRVLEGRTAGVGDYLRAMRLHQWAKNLLILVPGLAAHTFSAGALWHALLAFLSFSLCASSVYLLNDLLDLRSDRQHASKRLRPFAAGTVPLSHGMALFPVLLVASVAVALLLSPAFVAVLAGYYGLTLAYSLALKRHLIIDVVTLSSLYGVRLVAGGVAFGVALSEWLIAFSTFFFLSLALVKRVTELIGRRRAGKGDPAGRAYTLDDLPVLEMLAASSGFVSVLVLALYINSPEVMTLYRHPQLLWCGGLVLIYWLCRIMVLTHRGQMNDDPV
;
A
#
# COMPACT_ATOMS: atom_id res chain seq x y z
N TRP A 1 -4.18 16.69 -24.91
CA TRP A 1 -2.96 17.22 -24.31
C TRP A 1 -1.69 16.59 -24.88
N LEU A 2 -1.59 15.27 -24.99
CA LEU A 2 -0.39 14.60 -25.55
C LEU A 2 -0.14 14.92 -27.04
N ARG A 3 -1.18 15.30 -27.78
CA ARG A 3 -1.08 15.68 -29.23
C ARG A 3 -0.35 17.01 -29.43
N GLU A 4 -0.34 17.90 -28.44
CA GLU A 4 0.30 19.22 -28.47
C GLU A 4 1.79 19.17 -28.13
N GLY A 5 2.32 18.01 -27.82
CA GLY A 5 3.73 17.77 -27.48
C GLY A 5 4.00 17.68 -25.98
N LYS A 6 5.16 17.09 -25.64
CA LYS A 6 5.53 16.80 -24.26
C LYS A 6 5.71 18.04 -23.38
N ALA A 7 6.17 19.17 -23.94
CA ALA A 7 6.36 20.42 -23.20
C ALA A 7 5.03 21.03 -22.80
N ALA A 8 4.08 21.16 -23.76
CA ALA A 8 2.74 21.67 -23.52
C ALA A 8 1.96 20.80 -22.53
N PHE A 9 2.05 19.47 -22.65
CA PHE A 9 1.45 18.55 -21.68
C PHE A 9 1.94 18.79 -20.24
N LYS A 10 3.26 18.96 -20.05
CA LYS A 10 3.86 19.24 -18.73
C LYS A 10 3.40 20.59 -18.16
N ALA A 11 3.30 21.61 -19.02
CA ALA A 11 2.82 22.92 -18.61
C ALA A 11 1.37 22.87 -18.13
N ARG A 12 0.46 22.20 -18.86
CA ARG A 12 -0.93 22.02 -18.43
C ARG A 12 -1.06 21.15 -17.17
N LEU A 13 -0.19 20.17 -17.01
CA LEU A 13 -0.15 19.39 -15.77
C LEU A 13 0.23 20.25 -14.58
N ALA A 14 1.19 21.17 -14.77
CA ALA A 14 1.61 22.11 -13.74
C ALA A 14 0.52 23.12 -13.36
N ASP A 15 -0.38 23.47 -14.31
CA ASP A 15 -1.56 24.29 -14.01
C ASP A 15 -2.63 23.53 -13.20
N ALA A 16 -2.78 22.24 -13.48
CA ALA A 16 -3.84 21.41 -12.89
C ALA A 16 -3.49 20.82 -11.52
N VAL A 17 -2.21 20.65 -11.18
CA VAL A 17 -1.76 19.91 -9.99
C VAL A 17 -0.81 20.75 -9.14
N LEU A 18 -1.18 21.01 -7.90
CA LEU A 18 -0.28 21.60 -6.89
C LEU A 18 0.49 20.48 -6.17
N LEU A 19 1.82 20.54 -6.26
CA LEU A 19 2.70 19.62 -5.53
C LEU A 19 2.97 20.14 -4.11
N ASP A 20 2.83 19.29 -3.10
CA ASP A 20 3.29 19.57 -1.75
C ASP A 20 4.79 19.19 -1.65
N LEU A 21 5.63 20.16 -1.83
CA LEU A 21 7.09 19.97 -1.91
C LEU A 21 7.70 19.51 -0.58
N ARG A 22 7.07 19.83 0.56
CA ARG A 22 7.54 19.47 1.91
C ARG A 22 7.53 17.97 2.18
N THR A 23 6.77 17.23 1.39
CA THR A 23 6.59 15.78 1.58
C THR A 23 7.32 14.95 0.53
N LEU A 24 8.04 15.57 -0.40
CA LEU A 24 8.80 14.85 -1.42
C LEU A 24 10.01 14.14 -0.78
N PRO A 25 10.24 12.86 -1.10
CA PRO A 25 11.44 12.17 -0.64
C PRO A 25 12.68 12.76 -1.33
N VAL A 26 13.68 13.07 -0.55
CA VAL A 26 14.97 13.60 -1.03
C VAL A 26 16.05 12.55 -0.82
N ASN A 27 17.01 12.47 -1.75
CA ASN A 27 18.15 11.57 -1.65
C ASN A 27 19.27 12.23 -0.84
N GLU A 28 19.61 11.67 0.31
CA GLU A 28 20.61 12.21 1.23
C GLU A 28 22.01 12.28 0.57
N ALA A 29 22.42 11.26 -0.16
CA ALA A 29 23.73 11.25 -0.84
C ALA A 29 23.87 12.38 -1.89
N VAL A 30 22.75 12.79 -2.51
CA VAL A 30 22.75 13.96 -3.43
C VAL A 30 22.82 15.26 -2.65
N LEU A 31 22.15 15.36 -1.49
CA LEU A 31 22.27 16.53 -0.62
C LEU A 31 23.69 16.71 -0.12
N ASP A 32 24.34 15.65 0.32
CA ASP A 32 25.75 15.69 0.77
C ASP A 32 26.65 16.16 -0.37
N LEU A 33 26.49 15.64 -1.59
CA LEU A 33 27.23 16.07 -2.77
C LEU A 33 27.01 17.56 -3.10
N ILE A 34 25.77 18.06 -2.94
CA ILE A 34 25.47 19.50 -3.11
C ILE A 34 26.19 20.33 -2.06
N GLN A 35 26.19 19.88 -0.80
CA GLN A 35 26.90 20.60 0.27
C GLN A 35 28.41 20.60 0.05
N GLU A 36 29.01 19.49 -0.34
CA GLU A 36 30.43 19.40 -0.71
C GLU A 36 30.80 20.35 -1.86
N ALA A 37 29.98 20.37 -2.93
CA ALA A 37 30.20 21.23 -4.07
C ALA A 37 30.16 22.69 -3.66
N LYS A 38 29.23 23.09 -2.79
CA LYS A 38 29.15 24.48 -2.27
C LYS A 38 30.30 24.83 -1.36
N ALA A 39 30.71 23.96 -0.46
CA ALA A 39 31.86 24.18 0.40
C ALA A 39 33.15 24.38 -0.42
N ALA A 40 33.21 23.75 -1.61
CA ALA A 40 34.29 23.96 -2.58
C ALA A 40 34.11 25.20 -3.47
N GLY A 41 33.12 26.07 -3.18
CA GLY A 41 32.87 27.31 -3.94
C GLY A 41 32.26 27.07 -5.34
N ARG A 42 31.72 25.86 -5.62
CA ARG A 42 31.14 25.53 -6.92
C ARG A 42 29.66 25.94 -6.97
N ARG A 43 29.23 26.45 -8.12
CA ARG A 43 27.83 26.75 -8.38
C ARG A 43 27.04 25.45 -8.61
N VAL A 44 25.81 25.38 -8.08
CA VAL A 44 24.93 24.24 -8.15
C VAL A 44 23.61 24.61 -8.84
N TYR A 45 23.31 23.93 -9.92
CA TYR A 45 22.13 24.19 -10.74
C TYR A 45 21.18 22.97 -10.74
N LEU A 46 19.87 23.25 -10.77
CA LEU A 46 18.85 22.22 -10.90
C LEU A 46 18.40 22.10 -12.36
N ALA A 47 18.72 20.98 -13.02
CA ALA A 47 18.37 20.74 -14.42
C ALA A 47 17.36 19.62 -14.55
N SER A 48 16.15 19.90 -15.06
CA SER A 48 15.05 18.94 -15.13
C SER A 48 14.26 19.05 -16.43
N ALA A 49 13.76 17.90 -16.92
CA ALA A 49 12.78 17.88 -18.00
C ALA A 49 11.34 18.21 -17.55
N SER A 50 11.11 18.44 -16.27
CA SER A 50 9.82 18.88 -15.73
C SER A 50 9.52 20.34 -16.08
N ASP A 51 8.26 20.77 -15.87
CA ASP A 51 7.91 22.17 -16.06
C ASP A 51 8.64 23.08 -15.08
N ARG A 52 9.06 24.26 -15.59
CA ARG A 52 9.88 25.23 -14.84
C ARG A 52 9.25 25.64 -13.52
N ARG A 53 7.93 25.76 -13.45
CA ARG A 53 7.23 26.17 -12.22
C ARG A 53 7.44 25.18 -11.08
N TYR A 54 7.38 23.88 -11.36
CA TYR A 54 7.66 22.86 -10.35
C TYR A 54 9.13 22.85 -9.93
N VAL A 55 10.04 22.99 -10.91
CA VAL A 55 11.48 22.91 -10.64
C VAL A 55 11.94 24.15 -9.88
N GLN A 56 11.43 25.34 -10.22
CA GLN A 56 11.70 26.58 -9.50
C GLN A 56 11.16 26.52 -8.07
N ALA A 57 9.88 26.14 -7.92
CA ALA A 57 9.28 26.00 -6.58
C ALA A 57 10.04 25.02 -5.69
N PHE A 58 10.56 23.92 -6.26
CA PHE A 58 11.40 22.97 -5.54
C PHE A 58 12.76 23.58 -5.17
N ALA A 59 13.40 24.28 -6.09
CA ALA A 59 14.67 24.97 -5.84
C ALA A 59 14.54 26.03 -4.73
N ASP A 60 13.45 26.81 -4.75
CA ASP A 60 13.13 27.82 -3.74
C ASP A 60 12.86 27.19 -2.36
N HIS A 61 12.15 26.04 -2.34
CA HIS A 61 11.84 25.30 -1.12
C HIS A 61 13.08 24.69 -0.46
N MET A 62 13.94 24.07 -1.26
CA MET A 62 15.18 23.43 -0.77
C MET A 62 16.27 24.45 -0.43
N GLY A 63 16.26 25.57 -1.15
CA GLY A 63 17.31 26.56 -1.08
C GLY A 63 18.64 26.09 -1.70
N GLY A 64 19.51 27.02 -1.93
CA GLY A 64 20.90 26.72 -2.24
C GLY A 64 21.23 26.35 -3.68
N PHE A 65 20.33 26.57 -4.63
CA PHE A 65 20.62 26.47 -6.05
C PHE A 65 20.92 27.86 -6.63
N ASP A 66 21.95 27.95 -7.48
CA ASP A 66 22.35 29.17 -8.17
C ASP A 66 21.49 29.47 -9.40
N GLY A 67 20.68 28.50 -9.85
CA GLY A 67 19.73 28.66 -10.94
C GLY A 67 19.03 27.37 -11.33
N VAL A 68 18.04 27.51 -12.22
CA VAL A 68 17.15 26.43 -12.66
C VAL A 68 17.10 26.37 -14.18
N TYR A 69 17.29 25.18 -14.72
CA TYR A 69 17.11 24.84 -16.14
C TYR A 69 16.00 23.81 -16.27
N ALA A 70 14.88 24.17 -16.88
CA ALA A 70 13.70 23.33 -16.95
C ALA A 70 12.88 23.57 -18.22
N SER A 71 11.93 22.68 -18.54
CA SER A 71 11.02 22.88 -19.66
C SER A 71 10.10 24.09 -19.42
N ASP A 72 9.83 24.88 -20.48
CA ASP A 72 9.13 26.17 -20.41
C ASP A 72 7.74 26.18 -21.09
N GLY A 73 7.19 25.01 -21.42
CA GLY A 73 5.94 24.84 -22.14
C GLY A 73 6.09 24.77 -23.66
N VAL A 74 7.20 25.30 -24.20
CA VAL A 74 7.56 25.23 -25.62
C VAL A 74 8.68 24.23 -25.85
N THR A 75 9.77 24.38 -25.12
CA THR A 75 10.96 23.50 -25.22
C THR A 75 10.91 22.43 -24.14
N ASN A 76 10.97 21.16 -24.57
CA ASN A 76 11.15 20.05 -23.64
C ASN A 76 12.62 19.82 -23.37
N LEU A 77 13.09 20.10 -22.14
CA LEU A 77 14.49 19.94 -21.71
C LEU A 77 14.81 18.49 -21.34
N GLY A 78 14.52 17.54 -22.28
CA GLY A 78 14.79 16.11 -22.10
C GLY A 78 16.03 15.66 -22.85
N ALA A 79 16.70 14.62 -22.34
CA ALA A 79 17.82 13.91 -22.99
C ALA A 79 18.80 14.84 -23.76
N GLY A 80 18.89 14.71 -25.07
CA GLY A 80 19.82 15.47 -25.91
C GLY A 80 19.59 17.00 -25.91
N ASN A 81 18.35 17.47 -25.70
CA ASN A 81 18.08 18.90 -25.56
C ASN A 81 18.75 19.47 -24.29
N LYS A 82 18.70 18.70 -23.19
CA LYS A 82 19.35 19.05 -21.94
C LYS A 82 20.87 19.12 -22.14
N ALA A 83 21.47 18.11 -22.77
CA ALA A 83 22.89 18.09 -23.06
C ALA A 83 23.33 19.32 -23.86
N ARG A 84 22.64 19.63 -24.98
CA ARG A 84 22.95 20.82 -25.81
C ARG A 84 22.83 22.13 -25.03
N SER A 85 21.77 22.26 -24.22
CA SER A 85 21.60 23.49 -23.40
C SER A 85 22.70 23.65 -22.36
N LEU A 86 23.09 22.57 -21.69
CA LEU A 86 24.16 22.62 -20.69
C LEU A 86 25.55 22.91 -21.30
N VAL A 87 25.82 22.32 -22.46
CA VAL A 87 27.08 22.62 -23.21
C VAL A 87 27.09 24.05 -23.68
N ALA A 88 25.97 24.59 -24.16
CA ALA A 88 25.90 26.01 -24.57
C ALA A 88 26.16 26.98 -23.41
N LEU A 89 25.85 26.60 -22.18
CA LEU A 89 26.00 27.42 -20.99
C LEU A 89 27.38 27.29 -20.30
N PHE A 90 27.88 26.05 -20.23
CA PHE A 90 29.04 25.74 -19.40
C PHE A 90 30.24 25.19 -20.20
N GLY A 91 30.07 24.92 -21.49
CA GLY A 91 31.06 24.24 -22.32
C GLY A 91 31.05 22.71 -22.12
N GLU A 92 31.64 22.03 -23.08
CA GLU A 92 31.85 20.56 -22.99
C GLU A 92 32.93 20.27 -21.93
N GLY A 93 32.63 19.30 -21.03
CA GLY A 93 33.49 19.04 -19.87
C GLY A 93 33.52 20.15 -18.81
N GLY A 94 32.74 21.23 -18.95
CA GLY A 94 32.71 22.36 -18.03
C GLY A 94 31.81 22.14 -16.79
N PHE A 95 31.13 21.00 -16.67
CA PHE A 95 30.20 20.72 -15.56
C PHE A 95 30.22 19.27 -15.16
N ASP A 96 29.84 18.98 -13.93
CA ASP A 96 29.51 17.64 -13.43
C ASP A 96 28.01 17.46 -13.48
N TYR A 97 27.53 16.22 -13.73
CA TYR A 97 26.10 15.97 -13.84
C TYR A 97 25.63 14.76 -13.03
N VAL A 98 24.59 14.97 -12.21
CA VAL A 98 23.92 13.93 -11.42
C VAL A 98 22.65 13.50 -12.16
N GLY A 99 22.55 12.20 -12.50
CA GLY A 99 21.39 11.63 -13.19
C GLY A 99 21.07 10.21 -12.72
N ASN A 100 19.92 9.66 -13.16
CA ASN A 100 19.45 8.37 -12.68
C ASN A 100 18.87 7.47 -13.77
N SER A 101 18.84 7.89 -15.00
CA SER A 101 18.08 7.21 -16.07
C SER A 101 18.81 7.16 -17.41
N MET A 102 18.34 6.32 -18.32
CA MET A 102 18.86 6.26 -19.69
C MET A 102 18.73 7.61 -20.43
N ALA A 103 17.77 8.46 -20.04
CA ALA A 103 17.60 9.80 -20.61
C ALA A 103 18.76 10.76 -20.24
N ASP A 104 19.57 10.43 -19.23
CA ASP A 104 20.70 11.24 -18.79
C ASP A 104 22.02 10.85 -19.51
N VAL A 105 22.06 9.76 -20.23
CA VAL A 105 23.24 9.27 -20.98
C VAL A 105 23.82 10.37 -21.90
N PRO A 106 23.03 11.10 -22.72
CA PRO A 106 23.57 12.17 -23.57
C PRO A 106 24.19 13.32 -22.79
N VAL A 107 23.76 13.54 -21.53
CA VAL A 107 24.34 14.58 -20.66
C VAL A 107 25.66 14.09 -20.06
N TRP A 108 25.72 12.82 -19.63
CA TRP A 108 26.96 12.20 -19.12
C TRP A 108 28.07 12.16 -20.15
N GLN A 109 27.74 12.03 -21.45
CA GLN A 109 28.72 12.04 -22.55
C GLN A 109 29.51 13.36 -22.64
N VAL A 110 28.89 14.47 -22.26
CA VAL A 110 29.47 15.81 -22.37
C VAL A 110 29.84 16.46 -21.01
N ALA A 111 29.56 15.72 -19.93
CA ALA A 111 29.93 16.16 -18.57
C ALA A 111 31.38 15.78 -18.26
N ARG A 112 32.04 16.53 -17.35
CA ARG A 112 33.34 16.20 -16.82
C ARG A 112 33.32 14.96 -15.95
N THR A 113 32.43 14.93 -14.97
CA THR A 113 32.18 13.80 -14.08
C THR A 113 30.68 13.40 -14.15
N ALA A 114 30.41 12.14 -14.39
CA ALA A 114 29.06 11.57 -14.38
C ALA A 114 28.75 10.95 -13.00
N TYR A 115 27.75 11.46 -12.33
CA TYR A 115 27.24 10.86 -11.09
C TYR A 115 25.96 10.08 -11.39
N ALA A 116 25.99 8.77 -11.22
CA ALA A 116 24.81 7.90 -11.36
C ALA A 116 24.21 7.63 -9.98
N VAL A 117 22.99 8.14 -9.70
CA VAL A 117 22.32 7.99 -8.41
C VAL A 117 21.07 7.13 -8.55
N ASN A 118 20.83 6.22 -7.63
CA ASN A 118 19.67 5.29 -7.69
C ASN A 118 19.50 4.60 -9.06
N ALA A 119 20.59 4.38 -9.78
CA ALA A 119 20.59 3.90 -11.15
C ALA A 119 20.58 2.36 -11.19
N SER A 120 19.76 1.80 -12.08
CA SER A 120 19.77 0.35 -12.33
C SER A 120 21.07 -0.10 -13.00
N GLY A 121 21.41 -1.39 -12.88
CA GLY A 121 22.63 -1.93 -13.48
C GLY A 121 22.82 -1.60 -14.98
N PRO A 122 21.77 -1.68 -15.83
CA PRO A 122 21.85 -1.24 -17.24
C PRO A 122 22.20 0.25 -17.38
N VAL A 123 21.64 1.13 -16.53
CA VAL A 123 21.91 2.58 -16.56
C VAL A 123 23.34 2.86 -16.14
N VAL A 124 23.85 2.18 -15.09
CA VAL A 124 25.26 2.31 -14.67
C VAL A 124 26.22 1.86 -15.77
N ARG A 125 25.91 0.75 -16.46
CA ARG A 125 26.72 0.31 -17.61
C ARG A 125 26.73 1.33 -18.74
N ALA A 126 25.56 1.92 -19.05
CA ALA A 126 25.45 2.97 -20.07
C ALA A 126 26.20 4.25 -19.67
N ALA A 127 26.16 4.66 -18.40
CA ALA A 127 26.93 5.78 -17.88
C ALA A 127 28.46 5.54 -18.05
N ARG A 128 28.94 4.33 -17.67
CA ARG A 128 30.36 3.95 -17.82
C ARG A 128 30.82 3.86 -19.27
N ALA A 129 29.91 3.54 -20.20
CA ALA A 129 30.20 3.56 -21.63
C ALA A 129 30.21 4.99 -22.21
N ALA A 130 29.50 5.92 -21.57
CA ALA A 130 29.30 7.29 -22.04
C ALA A 130 30.34 8.28 -21.47
N SER A 131 30.93 8.03 -20.29
CA SER A 131 31.87 8.94 -19.62
C SER A 131 33.03 8.15 -19.02
N ALA A 132 34.22 8.76 -19.05
CA ALA A 132 35.46 8.19 -18.48
C ALA A 132 35.50 8.28 -16.93
N ASP A 133 34.90 9.32 -16.35
CA ASP A 133 34.80 9.48 -14.88
C ASP A 133 33.35 9.30 -14.42
N VAL A 134 33.03 8.07 -13.99
CA VAL A 134 31.69 7.74 -13.47
C VAL A 134 31.74 7.38 -12.01
N ARG A 135 31.05 8.15 -11.21
CA ARG A 135 30.86 7.90 -9.78
C ARG A 135 29.44 7.43 -9.53
N VAL A 136 29.32 6.25 -8.92
CA VAL A 136 28.01 5.70 -8.54
C VAL A 136 27.73 6.12 -7.11
N LEU A 137 26.72 6.96 -6.93
CA LEU A 137 26.21 7.29 -5.61
C LEU A 137 25.25 6.17 -5.19
N GLU A 138 25.65 5.44 -4.16
CA GLU A 138 24.81 4.39 -3.60
C GLU A 138 23.56 5.02 -2.99
N GLY A 139 22.49 5.01 -3.73
CA GLY A 139 21.14 5.25 -3.25
C GLY A 139 20.44 3.91 -3.04
N ARG A 140 19.42 3.89 -2.23
CA ARG A 140 18.62 2.70 -1.96
C ARG A 140 17.85 2.29 -3.22
N THR A 141 18.40 1.36 -4.01
CA THR A 141 17.67 0.74 -5.12
C THR A 141 16.63 -0.22 -4.57
N ALA A 142 15.44 -0.24 -5.20
CA ALA A 142 14.37 -1.15 -4.80
C ALA A 142 14.83 -2.62 -4.94
N GLY A 143 14.92 -3.32 -3.83
CA GLY A 143 15.16 -4.76 -3.80
C GLY A 143 13.84 -5.54 -3.85
N VAL A 144 13.91 -6.85 -4.10
CA VAL A 144 12.72 -7.74 -4.10
C VAL A 144 11.93 -7.59 -2.79
N GLY A 145 12.60 -7.47 -1.65
CA GLY A 145 11.97 -7.25 -0.34
C GLY A 145 11.12 -5.98 -0.25
N ASP A 146 11.45 -4.93 -1.01
CA ASP A 146 10.65 -3.70 -1.04
C ASP A 146 9.34 -3.91 -1.81
N TYR A 147 9.36 -4.68 -2.91
CA TYR A 147 8.14 -5.07 -3.62
C TYR A 147 7.26 -5.99 -2.79
N LEU A 148 7.83 -6.99 -2.11
CA LEU A 148 7.07 -7.88 -1.21
C LEU A 148 6.44 -7.09 -0.05
N ARG A 149 7.13 -6.08 0.48
CA ARG A 149 6.56 -5.14 1.47
C ARG A 149 5.44 -4.29 0.89
N ALA A 150 5.59 -3.77 -0.33
CA ALA A 150 4.55 -3.02 -1.01
C ALA A 150 3.30 -3.87 -1.26
N MET A 151 3.46 -5.13 -1.65
CA MET A 151 2.39 -6.12 -1.82
C MET A 151 1.77 -6.58 -0.49
N ARG A 152 2.39 -6.25 0.65
CA ARG A 152 1.94 -6.60 2.01
C ARG A 152 1.68 -8.09 2.20
N LEU A 153 2.64 -8.95 1.84
CA LEU A 153 2.50 -10.40 1.94
C LEU A 153 2.08 -10.87 3.34
N HIS A 154 2.50 -10.17 4.42
CA HIS A 154 2.06 -10.49 5.78
C HIS A 154 0.53 -10.42 5.94
N GLN A 155 -0.18 -9.64 5.13
CA GLN A 155 -1.64 -9.58 5.15
C GLN A 155 -2.32 -10.76 4.46
N TRP A 156 -1.55 -11.60 3.73
CA TRP A 156 -2.09 -12.81 3.13
C TRP A 156 -2.60 -13.82 4.16
N ALA A 157 -2.07 -13.78 5.38
CA ALA A 157 -2.56 -14.60 6.49
C ALA A 157 -4.09 -14.48 6.69
N LYS A 158 -4.66 -13.29 6.44
CA LYS A 158 -6.12 -13.08 6.53
C LYS A 158 -6.92 -13.90 5.51
N ASN A 159 -6.30 -14.27 4.40
CA ASN A 159 -6.95 -15.08 3.37
C ASN A 159 -7.00 -16.57 3.73
N LEU A 160 -6.31 -17.00 4.83
CA LEU A 160 -6.50 -18.33 5.39
C LEU A 160 -7.95 -18.59 5.85
N LEU A 161 -8.74 -17.53 6.08
CA LEU A 161 -10.19 -17.65 6.33
C LEU A 161 -10.93 -18.36 5.19
N ILE A 162 -10.41 -18.36 3.96
CA ILE A 162 -10.95 -19.11 2.83
C ILE A 162 -10.97 -20.63 3.10
N LEU A 163 -10.05 -21.11 3.95
CA LEU A 163 -9.97 -22.54 4.29
C LEU A 163 -11.04 -22.97 5.30
N VAL A 164 -11.58 -22.03 6.08
CA VAL A 164 -12.50 -22.34 7.21
C VAL A 164 -13.73 -23.15 6.78
N PRO A 165 -14.46 -22.83 5.70
CA PRO A 165 -15.60 -23.62 5.28
C PRO A 165 -15.24 -25.07 4.92
N GLY A 166 -14.13 -25.29 4.22
CA GLY A 166 -13.65 -26.64 3.88
C GLY A 166 -13.24 -27.44 5.11
N LEU A 167 -12.57 -26.79 6.08
CA LEU A 167 -12.21 -27.41 7.36
C LEU A 167 -13.46 -27.78 8.16
N ALA A 168 -14.44 -26.87 8.25
CA ALA A 168 -15.69 -27.11 8.96
C ALA A 168 -16.54 -28.23 8.33
N ALA A 169 -16.48 -28.36 7.00
CA ALA A 169 -17.15 -29.42 6.26
C ALA A 169 -16.35 -30.74 6.13
N HIS A 170 -15.15 -30.81 6.75
CA HIS A 170 -14.26 -31.99 6.70
C HIS A 170 -13.90 -32.43 5.27
N THR A 171 -13.77 -31.48 4.33
CA THR A 171 -13.43 -31.74 2.92
C THR A 171 -11.92 -31.73 2.72
N PHE A 172 -11.28 -32.90 2.76
CA PHE A 172 -9.81 -33.05 2.68
C PHE A 172 -9.33 -33.82 1.44
N SER A 173 -10.09 -33.81 0.34
CA SER A 173 -9.64 -34.42 -0.91
C SER A 173 -8.49 -33.61 -1.55
N ALA A 174 -7.64 -34.27 -2.35
CA ALA A 174 -6.56 -33.58 -3.07
C ALA A 174 -7.11 -32.48 -4.01
N GLY A 175 -8.29 -32.71 -4.63
CA GLY A 175 -8.98 -31.68 -5.44
C GLY A 175 -9.42 -30.48 -4.62
N ALA A 176 -9.99 -30.70 -3.42
CA ALA A 176 -10.40 -29.63 -2.52
C ALA A 176 -9.20 -28.79 -2.06
N LEU A 177 -8.07 -29.44 -1.73
CA LEU A 177 -6.84 -28.72 -1.36
C LEU A 177 -6.27 -27.90 -2.52
N TRP A 178 -6.37 -28.43 -3.75
CA TRP A 178 -5.97 -27.68 -4.94
C TRP A 178 -6.85 -26.44 -5.17
N HIS A 179 -8.18 -26.57 -5.07
CA HIS A 179 -9.10 -25.44 -5.15
C HIS A 179 -8.83 -24.40 -4.04
N ALA A 180 -8.56 -24.89 -2.83
CA ALA A 180 -8.19 -24.01 -1.70
C ALA A 180 -6.93 -23.18 -1.99
N LEU A 181 -5.89 -23.82 -2.56
CA LEU A 181 -4.65 -23.15 -2.94
C LEU A 181 -4.89 -22.09 -4.02
N LEU A 182 -5.63 -22.43 -5.06
CA LEU A 182 -5.98 -21.47 -6.13
C LEU A 182 -6.82 -20.31 -5.58
N ALA A 183 -7.81 -20.58 -4.72
CA ALA A 183 -8.63 -19.56 -4.10
C ALA A 183 -7.81 -18.63 -3.20
N PHE A 184 -6.94 -19.19 -2.36
CA PHE A 184 -6.02 -18.42 -1.53
C PHE A 184 -5.09 -17.54 -2.35
N LEU A 185 -4.49 -18.09 -3.42
CA LEU A 185 -3.58 -17.36 -4.30
C LEU A 185 -4.31 -16.23 -5.03
N SER A 186 -5.48 -16.51 -5.60
CA SER A 186 -6.32 -15.53 -6.29
C SER A 186 -6.67 -14.34 -5.37
N PHE A 187 -7.22 -14.61 -4.18
CA PHE A 187 -7.54 -13.56 -3.21
C PHE A 187 -6.31 -12.78 -2.74
N SER A 188 -5.18 -13.45 -2.57
CA SER A 188 -3.94 -12.82 -2.13
C SER A 188 -3.38 -11.86 -3.18
N LEU A 189 -3.41 -12.23 -4.45
CA LEU A 189 -3.04 -11.37 -5.58
C LEU A 189 -4.00 -10.18 -5.70
N CYS A 190 -5.32 -10.42 -5.58
CA CYS A 190 -6.34 -9.37 -5.57
C CYS A 190 -6.11 -8.37 -4.44
N ALA A 191 -5.91 -8.85 -3.21
CA ALA A 191 -5.67 -8.00 -2.05
C ALA A 191 -4.38 -7.16 -2.22
N SER A 192 -3.30 -7.77 -2.74
CA SER A 192 -2.05 -7.05 -3.04
C SER A 192 -2.26 -5.97 -4.10
N SER A 193 -3.03 -6.24 -5.16
CA SER A 193 -3.42 -5.24 -6.17
C SER A 193 -4.10 -4.04 -5.52
N VAL A 194 -5.08 -4.28 -4.65
CA VAL A 194 -5.80 -3.22 -3.94
C VAL A 194 -4.87 -2.44 -2.99
N TYR A 195 -3.96 -3.10 -2.28
CA TYR A 195 -3.01 -2.41 -1.40
C TYR A 195 -2.08 -1.49 -2.18
N LEU A 196 -1.56 -1.94 -3.34
CA LEU A 196 -0.76 -1.09 -4.21
C LEU A 196 -1.54 0.12 -4.70
N LEU A 197 -2.78 -0.09 -5.16
CA LEU A 197 -3.66 1.00 -5.60
C LEU A 197 -3.93 2.00 -4.47
N ASN A 198 -4.26 1.52 -3.28
CA ASN A 198 -4.50 2.36 -2.11
C ASN A 198 -3.26 3.18 -1.71
N ASP A 199 -2.07 2.55 -1.69
CA ASP A 199 -0.83 3.27 -1.36
C ASP A 199 -0.48 4.34 -2.41
N LEU A 200 -0.86 4.13 -3.68
CA LEU A 200 -0.73 5.16 -4.74
C LEU A 200 -1.73 6.31 -4.55
N LEU A 201 -2.99 6.00 -4.23
CA LEU A 201 -4.05 7.01 -4.01
C LEU A 201 -3.81 7.82 -2.74
N ASP A 202 -3.35 7.17 -1.67
CA ASP A 202 -3.11 7.78 -0.35
C ASP A 202 -1.69 8.37 -0.21
N LEU A 203 -0.89 8.44 -1.29
CA LEU A 203 0.52 8.80 -1.28
C LEU A 203 0.82 10.09 -0.51
N ARG A 204 0.01 11.14 -0.71
CA ARG A 204 0.18 12.44 -0.05
C ARG A 204 -0.03 12.33 1.46
N SER A 205 -1.08 11.64 1.88
CA SER A 205 -1.39 11.45 3.30
C SER A 205 -0.39 10.51 3.98
N ASP A 206 0.07 9.48 3.28
CA ASP A 206 1.06 8.54 3.79
C ASP A 206 2.41 9.21 4.05
N ARG A 207 2.86 10.11 3.17
CA ARG A 207 4.09 10.90 3.36
C ARG A 207 4.04 11.81 4.59
N GLN A 208 2.87 12.32 4.96
CA GLN A 208 2.68 13.17 6.13
C GLN A 208 2.53 12.36 7.44
N HIS A 209 2.32 11.05 7.35
CA HIS A 209 2.06 10.21 8.51
C HIS A 209 3.36 9.68 9.13
N ALA A 210 3.48 9.69 10.46
CA ALA A 210 4.71 9.31 11.18
C ALA A 210 5.25 7.91 10.83
N SER A 211 4.39 6.90 10.71
CA SER A 211 4.77 5.52 10.38
C SER A 211 4.59 5.18 8.90
N LYS A 212 3.50 5.64 8.27
CA LYS A 212 3.19 5.29 6.87
C LYS A 212 4.16 5.92 5.86
N ARG A 213 4.86 7.00 6.22
CA ARG A 213 5.95 7.57 5.39
C ARG A 213 7.06 6.58 5.07
N LEU A 214 7.18 5.50 5.85
CA LEU A 214 8.15 4.41 5.63
C LEU A 214 7.67 3.37 4.61
N ARG A 215 6.43 3.47 4.12
CA ARG A 215 5.92 2.59 3.05
C ARG A 215 6.74 2.79 1.77
N PRO A 216 6.95 1.72 0.98
CA PRO A 216 7.87 1.77 -0.17
C PRO A 216 7.59 2.91 -1.17
N PHE A 217 6.34 3.20 -1.49
CA PHE A 217 5.99 4.31 -2.39
C PHE A 217 6.11 5.68 -1.72
N ALA A 218 5.69 5.81 -0.47
CA ALA A 218 5.78 7.06 0.27
C ALA A 218 7.24 7.47 0.53
N ALA A 219 8.08 6.51 0.88
CA ALA A 219 9.52 6.66 1.08
C ALA A 219 10.32 6.83 -0.24
N GLY A 220 9.68 6.61 -1.41
CA GLY A 220 10.36 6.70 -2.70
C GLY A 220 11.33 5.55 -2.99
N THR A 221 11.32 4.46 -2.19
CA THR A 221 12.18 3.28 -2.41
C THR A 221 11.74 2.48 -3.63
N VAL A 222 10.43 2.39 -3.89
CA VAL A 222 9.87 1.79 -5.09
C VAL A 222 9.32 2.88 -6.00
N PRO A 223 9.71 2.92 -7.29
CA PRO A 223 9.18 3.90 -8.25
C PRO A 223 7.66 3.80 -8.38
N LEU A 224 6.97 4.94 -8.44
CA LEU A 224 5.50 4.98 -8.59
C LEU A 224 5.04 4.31 -9.89
N SER A 225 5.82 4.43 -10.97
CA SER A 225 5.54 3.77 -12.26
C SER A 225 5.48 2.24 -12.14
N HIS A 226 6.30 1.65 -11.27
CA HIS A 226 6.26 0.21 -11.02
C HIS A 226 4.98 -0.17 -10.27
N GLY A 227 4.54 0.64 -9.31
CA GLY A 227 3.24 0.43 -8.65
C GLY A 227 2.07 0.53 -9.63
N MET A 228 2.08 1.54 -10.52
CA MET A 228 1.06 1.74 -11.56
C MET A 228 1.00 0.57 -12.56
N ALA A 229 2.11 -0.08 -12.85
CA ALA A 229 2.15 -1.27 -13.72
C ALA A 229 1.78 -2.55 -12.96
N LEU A 230 2.24 -2.69 -11.72
CA LEU A 230 2.11 -3.93 -10.94
C LEU A 230 0.68 -4.18 -10.45
N PHE A 231 -0.07 -3.13 -10.02
CA PHE A 231 -1.42 -3.36 -9.51
C PHE A 231 -2.37 -3.97 -10.54
N PRO A 232 -2.43 -3.52 -11.83
CA PRO A 232 -3.30 -4.17 -12.81
C PRO A 232 -2.80 -5.56 -13.21
N VAL A 233 -1.48 -5.78 -13.24
CA VAL A 233 -0.90 -7.12 -13.52
C VAL A 233 -1.33 -8.12 -12.45
N LEU A 234 -1.26 -7.76 -11.16
CA LEU A 234 -1.71 -8.62 -10.07
C LEU A 234 -3.22 -8.87 -10.13
N LEU A 235 -4.01 -7.87 -10.49
CA LEU A 235 -5.46 -8.02 -10.65
C LEU A 235 -5.78 -8.99 -11.79
N VAL A 236 -5.16 -8.84 -12.95
CA VAL A 236 -5.34 -9.75 -14.09
C VAL A 236 -4.91 -11.17 -13.73
N ALA A 237 -3.77 -11.33 -13.07
CA ALA A 237 -3.29 -12.64 -12.59
C ALA A 237 -4.27 -13.27 -11.59
N SER A 238 -4.82 -12.46 -10.67
CA SER A 238 -5.84 -12.91 -9.71
C SER A 238 -7.10 -13.44 -10.42
N VAL A 239 -7.62 -12.69 -11.40
CA VAL A 239 -8.79 -13.10 -12.19
C VAL A 239 -8.49 -14.35 -13.03
N ALA A 240 -7.31 -14.43 -13.65
CA ALA A 240 -6.89 -15.60 -14.41
C ALA A 240 -6.88 -16.87 -13.54
N VAL A 241 -6.37 -16.78 -12.31
CA VAL A 241 -6.43 -17.89 -11.34
C VAL A 241 -7.88 -18.21 -10.91
N ALA A 242 -8.70 -17.18 -10.70
CA ALA A 242 -10.12 -17.34 -10.32
C ALA A 242 -10.93 -18.09 -11.40
N LEU A 243 -10.64 -17.85 -12.68
CA LEU A 243 -11.29 -18.52 -13.81
C LEU A 243 -11.01 -20.04 -13.85
N LEU A 244 -9.92 -20.51 -13.21
CA LEU A 244 -9.63 -21.93 -13.07
C LEU A 244 -10.53 -22.63 -12.01
N LEU A 245 -11.23 -21.85 -11.18
CA LEU A 245 -12.11 -22.36 -10.14
C LEU A 245 -13.56 -22.45 -10.66
N SER A 246 -14.27 -21.33 -10.70
CA SER A 246 -15.65 -21.26 -11.18
C SER A 246 -16.07 -19.80 -11.49
N PRO A 247 -17.08 -19.60 -12.36
CA PRO A 247 -17.67 -18.26 -12.56
C PRO A 247 -18.23 -17.65 -11.27
N ALA A 248 -18.79 -18.47 -10.38
CA ALA A 248 -19.29 -18.02 -9.07
C ALA A 248 -18.14 -17.45 -8.21
N PHE A 249 -16.97 -18.10 -8.23
CA PHE A 249 -15.80 -17.60 -7.51
C PHE A 249 -15.32 -16.25 -8.08
N VAL A 250 -15.33 -16.10 -9.40
CA VAL A 250 -15.02 -14.80 -10.05
C VAL A 250 -15.99 -13.71 -9.61
N ALA A 251 -17.29 -14.02 -9.50
CA ALA A 251 -18.29 -13.06 -9.01
C ALA A 251 -18.03 -12.64 -7.55
N VAL A 252 -17.67 -13.59 -6.67
CA VAL A 252 -17.28 -13.28 -5.28
C VAL A 252 -16.03 -12.43 -5.23
N LEU A 253 -15.00 -12.74 -6.03
CA LEU A 253 -13.77 -11.97 -6.13
C LEU A 253 -14.04 -10.54 -6.62
N ALA A 254 -14.90 -10.37 -7.63
CA ALA A 254 -15.31 -9.07 -8.14
C ALA A 254 -16.08 -8.26 -7.07
N GLY A 255 -16.98 -8.91 -6.32
CA GLY A 255 -17.67 -8.31 -5.18
C GLY A 255 -16.69 -7.85 -4.09
N TYR A 256 -15.71 -8.68 -3.75
CA TYR A 256 -14.64 -8.32 -2.81
C TYR A 256 -13.84 -7.10 -3.30
N TYR A 257 -13.42 -7.10 -4.56
CA TYR A 257 -12.68 -5.98 -5.15
C TYR A 257 -13.50 -4.69 -5.13
N GLY A 258 -14.77 -4.76 -5.59
CA GLY A 258 -15.68 -3.62 -5.59
C GLY A 258 -15.94 -3.08 -4.18
N LEU A 259 -16.19 -3.97 -3.20
CA LEU A 259 -16.41 -3.58 -1.81
C LEU A 259 -15.16 -2.92 -1.20
N THR A 260 -13.96 -3.43 -1.52
CA THR A 260 -12.70 -2.86 -1.04
C THR A 260 -12.43 -1.49 -1.66
N LEU A 261 -12.75 -1.29 -2.96
CA LEU A 261 -12.66 0.01 -3.60
C LEU A 261 -13.67 1.00 -3.00
N ALA A 262 -14.92 0.60 -2.85
CA ALA A 262 -15.96 1.43 -2.22
C ALA A 262 -15.56 1.83 -0.79
N TYR A 263 -14.99 0.89 -0.02
CA TYR A 263 -14.45 1.18 1.30
C TYR A 263 -13.34 2.24 1.24
N SER A 264 -12.38 2.06 0.36
CA SER A 264 -11.22 2.96 0.26
C SER A 264 -11.59 4.36 -0.18
N LEU A 265 -12.55 4.50 -1.10
CA LEU A 265 -12.94 5.78 -1.69
C LEU A 265 -13.99 6.53 -0.86
N ALA A 266 -14.98 5.81 -0.30
CA ALA A 266 -16.15 6.43 0.31
C ALA A 266 -16.51 5.88 1.69
N LEU A 267 -16.73 4.55 1.84
CA LEU A 267 -17.42 3.99 3.01
C LEU A 267 -16.65 4.17 4.32
N LYS A 268 -15.32 4.23 4.28
CA LYS A 268 -14.46 4.48 5.45
C LYS A 268 -14.74 5.82 6.15
N ARG A 269 -15.48 6.73 5.51
CA ARG A 269 -15.80 8.08 6.02
C ARG A 269 -17.16 8.14 6.74
N HIS A 270 -17.91 7.05 6.75
CA HIS A 270 -19.23 7.00 7.34
C HIS A 270 -19.21 6.22 8.66
N LEU A 271 -19.82 6.81 9.69
CA LEU A 271 -19.95 6.22 11.02
C LEU A 271 -20.65 4.84 10.91
N ILE A 272 -20.15 3.86 11.64
CA ILE A 272 -20.60 2.46 11.67
C ILE A 272 -20.49 1.71 10.33
N ILE A 273 -20.79 2.33 9.19
CA ILE A 273 -20.61 1.71 7.87
C ILE A 273 -19.16 1.27 7.65
N ASP A 274 -18.21 2.03 8.18
CA ASP A 274 -16.78 1.70 8.19
C ASP A 274 -16.51 0.31 8.81
N VAL A 275 -16.96 0.07 10.03
CA VAL A 275 -16.70 -1.20 10.73
C VAL A 275 -17.53 -2.36 10.20
N VAL A 276 -18.77 -2.10 9.77
CA VAL A 276 -19.62 -3.11 9.11
C VAL A 276 -18.97 -3.55 7.79
N THR A 277 -18.46 -2.61 7.00
CA THR A 277 -17.77 -2.95 5.74
C THR A 277 -16.49 -3.74 5.99
N LEU A 278 -15.69 -3.36 7.00
CA LEU A 278 -14.50 -4.13 7.39
C LEU A 278 -14.85 -5.55 7.81
N SER A 279 -15.89 -5.73 8.63
CA SER A 279 -16.42 -7.04 9.02
C SER A 279 -16.85 -7.85 7.78
N SER A 280 -17.60 -7.23 6.88
CA SER A 280 -18.05 -7.87 5.62
C SER A 280 -16.89 -8.31 4.74
N LEU A 281 -15.79 -7.54 4.67
CA LEU A 281 -14.59 -7.93 3.93
C LEU A 281 -13.94 -9.20 4.49
N TYR A 282 -14.03 -9.47 5.79
CA TYR A 282 -13.64 -10.76 6.36
C TYR A 282 -14.66 -11.86 6.00
N GLY A 283 -15.96 -11.57 6.10
CA GLY A 283 -17.04 -12.50 5.76
C GLY A 283 -17.00 -12.96 4.29
N VAL A 284 -16.70 -12.07 3.35
CA VAL A 284 -16.57 -12.42 1.91
C VAL A 284 -15.51 -13.51 1.69
N ARG A 285 -14.45 -13.60 2.52
CA ARG A 285 -13.46 -14.68 2.42
C ARG A 285 -14.04 -16.04 2.77
N LEU A 286 -14.96 -16.10 3.73
CA LEU A 286 -15.69 -17.34 4.03
C LEU A 286 -16.60 -17.73 2.87
N VAL A 287 -17.32 -16.76 2.28
CA VAL A 287 -18.14 -16.99 1.09
C VAL A 287 -17.29 -17.54 -0.05
N ALA A 288 -16.11 -16.94 -0.29
CA ALA A 288 -15.17 -17.42 -1.28
C ALA A 288 -14.70 -18.85 -1.01
N GLY A 289 -14.45 -19.18 0.25
CA GLY A 289 -14.13 -20.55 0.69
C GLY A 289 -15.28 -21.52 0.42
N GLY A 290 -16.51 -21.17 0.80
CA GLY A 290 -17.70 -21.99 0.51
C GLY A 290 -17.83 -22.31 -0.98
N VAL A 291 -17.67 -21.29 -1.84
CA VAL A 291 -17.72 -21.46 -3.30
C VAL A 291 -16.55 -22.30 -3.82
N ALA A 292 -15.34 -22.11 -3.32
CA ALA A 292 -14.15 -22.84 -3.76
C ALA A 292 -14.22 -24.34 -3.40
N PHE A 293 -14.77 -24.67 -2.23
CA PHE A 293 -14.95 -26.06 -1.78
C PHE A 293 -16.26 -26.68 -2.25
N GLY A 294 -17.16 -25.91 -2.86
CA GLY A 294 -18.50 -26.36 -3.22
C GLY A 294 -19.39 -26.69 -2.00
N VAL A 295 -19.15 -26.00 -0.88
CA VAL A 295 -19.82 -26.24 0.41
C VAL A 295 -20.73 -25.05 0.73
N ALA A 296 -22.00 -25.35 1.11
CA ALA A 296 -22.90 -24.34 1.64
C ALA A 296 -22.39 -23.86 3.02
N LEU A 297 -22.39 -22.55 3.23
CA LEU A 297 -22.05 -21.99 4.54
C LEU A 297 -23.22 -22.25 5.51
N SER A 298 -22.91 -22.80 6.69
CA SER A 298 -23.93 -22.95 7.72
C SER A 298 -24.35 -21.57 8.27
N GLU A 299 -25.61 -21.44 8.65
CA GLU A 299 -26.14 -20.22 9.27
C GLU A 299 -25.37 -19.86 10.55
N TRP A 300 -24.95 -20.87 11.31
CA TRP A 300 -24.12 -20.71 12.50
C TRP A 300 -22.76 -20.08 12.21
N LEU A 301 -22.09 -20.54 11.15
CA LEU A 301 -20.81 -19.97 10.75
C LEU A 301 -20.95 -18.51 10.27
N ILE A 302 -22.03 -18.22 9.54
CA ILE A 302 -22.32 -16.85 9.10
C ILE A 302 -22.60 -15.96 10.31
N ALA A 303 -23.47 -16.37 11.23
CA ALA A 303 -23.80 -15.60 12.42
C ALA A 303 -22.58 -15.39 13.32
N PHE A 304 -21.84 -16.45 13.63
CA PHE A 304 -20.61 -16.36 14.42
C PHE A 304 -19.62 -15.37 13.81
N SER A 305 -19.30 -15.54 12.52
CA SER A 305 -18.31 -14.73 11.83
C SER A 305 -18.73 -13.26 11.73
N THR A 306 -20.01 -13.00 11.54
CA THR A 306 -20.55 -11.62 11.48
C THR A 306 -20.24 -10.86 12.78
N PHE A 307 -20.62 -11.42 13.92
CA PHE A 307 -20.39 -10.77 15.22
C PHE A 307 -18.91 -10.78 15.63
N PHE A 308 -18.21 -11.85 15.36
CA PHE A 308 -16.77 -11.95 15.65
C PHE A 308 -15.95 -10.92 14.87
N PHE A 309 -16.15 -10.83 13.55
CA PHE A 309 -15.40 -9.85 12.73
C PHE A 309 -15.86 -8.42 12.99
N LEU A 310 -17.13 -8.21 13.35
CA LEU A 310 -17.59 -6.88 13.78
C LEU A 310 -16.87 -6.44 15.06
N SER A 311 -16.73 -7.35 16.04
CA SER A 311 -15.96 -7.08 17.25
C SER A 311 -14.52 -6.69 16.92
N LEU A 312 -13.82 -7.44 16.05
CA LEU A 312 -12.45 -7.14 15.67
C LEU A 312 -12.32 -5.81 14.89
N ALA A 313 -13.29 -5.50 14.02
CA ALA A 313 -13.32 -4.23 13.30
C ALA A 313 -13.50 -3.03 14.26
N LEU A 314 -14.34 -3.19 15.27
CA LEU A 314 -14.53 -2.20 16.34
C LEU A 314 -13.28 -2.05 17.21
N VAL A 315 -12.64 -3.16 17.63
CA VAL A 315 -11.35 -3.15 18.35
C VAL A 315 -10.30 -2.37 17.57
N LYS A 316 -10.19 -2.58 16.27
CA LYS A 316 -9.27 -1.82 15.42
C LYS A 316 -9.54 -0.32 15.48
N ARG A 317 -10.82 0.07 15.52
CA ARG A 317 -11.20 1.49 15.59
C ARG A 317 -10.89 2.07 16.96
N VAL A 318 -11.19 1.33 18.02
CA VAL A 318 -10.84 1.71 19.40
C VAL A 318 -9.33 1.88 19.56
N THR A 319 -8.53 0.95 19.03
CA THR A 319 -7.06 1.03 19.06
C THR A 319 -6.55 2.31 18.39
N GLU A 320 -7.10 2.67 17.22
CA GLU A 320 -6.74 3.90 16.49
C GLU A 320 -7.05 5.14 17.33
N LEU A 321 -8.24 5.23 17.95
CA LEU A 321 -8.66 6.38 18.75
C LEU A 321 -7.86 6.50 20.05
N ILE A 322 -7.60 5.40 20.75
CA ILE A 322 -6.74 5.39 21.94
C ILE A 322 -5.32 5.85 21.61
N GLY A 323 -4.74 5.37 20.51
CA GLY A 323 -3.43 5.80 20.06
C GLY A 323 -3.37 7.30 19.78
N ARG A 324 -4.42 7.89 19.17
CA ARG A 324 -4.52 9.33 18.93
C ARG A 324 -4.66 10.11 20.22
N ARG A 325 -5.54 9.69 21.13
CA ARG A 325 -5.74 10.32 22.44
C ARG A 325 -4.43 10.37 23.23
N ARG A 326 -3.67 9.29 23.26
CA ARG A 326 -2.35 9.23 23.94
C ARG A 326 -1.28 10.11 23.29
N ALA A 327 -1.35 10.27 21.99
CA ALA A 327 -0.43 11.14 21.24
C ALA A 327 -0.84 12.62 21.29
N GLY A 328 -1.87 13.00 22.05
CA GLY A 328 -2.39 14.38 22.12
C GLY A 328 -2.93 14.90 20.77
N LYS A 329 -3.32 13.99 19.84
CA LYS A 329 -3.86 14.34 18.54
C LYS A 329 -5.39 14.39 18.61
N GLY A 330 -5.99 15.34 17.91
CA GLY A 330 -7.46 15.44 17.77
C GLY A 330 -8.05 14.29 16.94
N ASP A 331 -9.32 14.43 16.59
CA ASP A 331 -10.10 13.44 15.84
C ASP A 331 -9.41 12.98 14.55
N PRO A 332 -9.65 11.73 14.10
CA PRO A 332 -9.01 11.19 12.90
C PRO A 332 -9.52 11.89 11.64
N ALA A 333 -8.64 12.53 10.90
CA ALA A 333 -8.98 13.13 9.61
C ALA A 333 -9.46 12.05 8.62
N GLY A 334 -10.58 12.34 7.93
CA GLY A 334 -11.14 11.44 6.92
C GLY A 334 -11.94 10.25 7.46
N ARG A 335 -12.34 10.30 8.75
CA ARG A 335 -13.28 9.37 9.39
C ARG A 335 -14.36 10.13 10.13
N ALA A 336 -15.49 9.49 10.39
CA ALA A 336 -16.61 10.10 11.10
C ALA A 336 -16.57 9.89 12.62
N TYR A 337 -15.55 9.24 13.14
CA TYR A 337 -15.41 8.98 14.58
C TYR A 337 -14.70 10.12 15.28
N THR A 338 -15.12 10.38 16.52
CA THR A 338 -14.50 11.32 17.46
C THR A 338 -13.88 10.57 18.64
N LEU A 339 -13.06 11.25 19.42
CA LEU A 339 -12.49 10.66 20.65
C LEU A 339 -13.57 10.39 21.72
N ASP A 340 -14.68 11.10 21.66
CA ASP A 340 -15.82 10.92 22.59
C ASP A 340 -16.62 9.63 22.31
N ASP A 341 -16.50 9.06 21.11
CA ASP A 341 -17.15 7.79 20.76
C ASP A 341 -16.49 6.57 21.41
N LEU A 342 -15.30 6.72 22.01
CA LEU A 342 -14.52 5.63 22.59
C LEU A 342 -15.31 4.70 23.50
N PRO A 343 -16.07 5.19 24.52
CA PRO A 343 -16.79 4.31 25.44
C PRO A 343 -17.87 3.48 24.72
N VAL A 344 -18.55 4.09 23.75
CA VAL A 344 -19.59 3.41 22.97
C VAL A 344 -18.98 2.34 22.07
N LEU A 345 -17.86 2.63 21.41
CA LEU A 345 -17.18 1.66 20.54
C LEU A 345 -16.57 0.50 21.34
N GLU A 346 -16.03 0.73 22.55
CA GLU A 346 -15.57 -0.32 23.45
C GLU A 346 -16.71 -1.24 23.87
N MET A 347 -17.87 -0.67 24.23
CA MET A 347 -19.07 -1.43 24.59
C MET A 347 -19.59 -2.25 23.42
N LEU A 348 -19.68 -1.67 22.22
CA LEU A 348 -20.13 -2.37 21.02
C LEU A 348 -19.16 -3.51 20.63
N ALA A 349 -17.85 -3.29 20.77
CA ALA A 349 -16.83 -4.30 20.50
C ALA A 349 -16.96 -5.49 21.45
N ALA A 350 -17.11 -5.23 22.76
CA ALA A 350 -17.30 -6.26 23.77
C ALA A 350 -18.61 -7.03 23.55
N SER A 351 -19.72 -6.32 23.34
CA SER A 351 -21.03 -6.93 23.11
C SER A 351 -21.01 -7.83 21.88
N SER A 352 -20.48 -7.37 20.74
CA SER A 352 -20.37 -8.19 19.54
C SER A 352 -19.49 -9.42 19.76
N GLY A 353 -18.37 -9.28 20.49
CA GLY A 353 -17.49 -10.39 20.84
C GLY A 353 -18.21 -11.45 21.67
N PHE A 354 -18.94 -11.05 22.73
CA PHE A 354 -19.67 -12.01 23.57
C PHE A 354 -20.89 -12.61 22.86
N VAL A 355 -21.56 -11.88 21.95
CA VAL A 355 -22.59 -12.47 21.09
C VAL A 355 -21.99 -13.56 20.19
N SER A 356 -20.79 -13.37 19.67
CA SER A 356 -20.14 -14.47 18.88
C SER A 356 -19.88 -15.71 19.73
N VAL A 357 -19.49 -15.55 20.99
CA VAL A 357 -19.34 -16.70 21.94
C VAL A 357 -20.68 -17.36 22.20
N LEU A 358 -21.76 -16.59 22.38
CA LEU A 358 -23.11 -17.14 22.56
C LEU A 358 -23.54 -17.95 21.34
N VAL A 359 -23.30 -17.43 20.11
CA VAL A 359 -23.60 -18.17 18.88
C VAL A 359 -22.81 -19.47 18.81
N LEU A 360 -21.52 -19.46 19.21
CA LEU A 360 -20.72 -20.69 19.28
C LEU A 360 -21.30 -21.67 20.30
N ALA A 361 -21.72 -21.21 21.48
CA ALA A 361 -22.32 -22.05 22.51
C ALA A 361 -23.65 -22.68 22.03
N LEU A 362 -24.50 -21.92 21.32
CA LEU A 362 -25.70 -22.42 20.71
C LEU A 362 -25.39 -23.45 19.62
N TYR A 363 -24.41 -23.20 18.77
CA TYR A 363 -23.94 -24.15 17.76
C TYR A 363 -23.46 -25.46 18.36
N ILE A 364 -22.68 -25.44 19.44
CA ILE A 364 -22.20 -26.67 20.10
C ILE A 364 -23.35 -27.57 20.54
N ASN A 365 -24.51 -27.00 20.90
CA ASN A 365 -25.71 -27.73 21.32
C ASN A 365 -26.69 -28.03 20.16
N SER A 366 -26.32 -27.70 18.91
CA SER A 366 -27.20 -27.94 17.77
C SER A 366 -27.22 -29.45 17.35
N PRO A 367 -28.30 -29.96 16.75
CA PRO A 367 -28.39 -31.33 16.27
C PRO A 367 -27.29 -31.68 15.24
N GLU A 368 -26.85 -30.69 14.44
CA GLU A 368 -25.84 -30.87 13.42
C GLU A 368 -24.50 -31.26 14.05
N VAL A 369 -24.12 -30.60 15.15
CA VAL A 369 -22.86 -30.88 15.88
C VAL A 369 -22.88 -32.25 16.50
N MET A 370 -24.04 -32.67 17.05
CA MET A 370 -24.20 -33.99 17.66
C MET A 370 -24.01 -35.13 16.66
N THR A 371 -24.34 -34.91 15.37
CA THR A 371 -24.12 -35.91 14.32
C THR A 371 -22.72 -35.84 13.72
N LEU A 372 -22.09 -34.66 13.70
CA LEU A 372 -20.80 -34.40 13.04
C LEU A 372 -19.59 -34.81 13.90
N TYR A 373 -19.68 -34.59 15.22
CA TYR A 373 -18.56 -34.78 16.14
C TYR A 373 -18.80 -35.94 17.12
N ARG A 374 -17.78 -36.81 17.31
CA ARG A 374 -17.84 -37.89 18.29
C ARG A 374 -17.87 -37.40 19.74
N HIS A 375 -17.22 -36.27 20.01
CA HIS A 375 -17.10 -35.66 21.33
C HIS A 375 -17.40 -34.16 21.26
N PRO A 376 -18.68 -33.76 21.07
CA PRO A 376 -19.07 -32.35 20.95
C PRO A 376 -18.64 -31.48 22.14
N GLN A 377 -18.56 -32.10 23.34
CA GLN A 377 -18.19 -31.42 24.58
C GLN A 377 -16.78 -30.81 24.52
N LEU A 378 -15.86 -31.32 23.70
CA LEU A 378 -14.52 -30.78 23.54
C LEU A 378 -14.52 -29.40 22.86
N LEU A 379 -15.57 -29.07 22.11
CA LEU A 379 -15.72 -27.75 21.48
C LEU A 379 -15.88 -26.63 22.51
N TRP A 380 -16.37 -26.94 23.73
CA TRP A 380 -16.42 -25.98 24.83
C TRP A 380 -15.04 -25.48 25.28
N CYS A 381 -13.99 -26.29 25.13
CA CYS A 381 -12.62 -25.83 25.37
C CYS A 381 -12.25 -24.70 24.40
N GLY A 382 -12.68 -24.80 23.12
CA GLY A 382 -12.53 -23.71 22.15
C GLY A 382 -13.28 -22.44 22.55
N GLY A 383 -14.50 -22.60 23.10
CA GLY A 383 -15.27 -21.48 23.65
C GLY A 383 -14.55 -20.75 24.79
N LEU A 384 -13.96 -21.49 25.73
CA LEU A 384 -13.18 -20.89 26.83
C LEU A 384 -11.92 -20.14 26.31
N VAL A 385 -11.21 -20.73 25.35
CA VAL A 385 -10.05 -20.08 24.70
C VAL A 385 -10.48 -18.79 24.01
N LEU A 386 -11.63 -18.81 23.32
CA LEU A 386 -12.18 -17.63 22.63
C LEU A 386 -12.54 -16.52 23.63
N ILE A 387 -13.21 -16.86 24.74
CA ILE A 387 -13.54 -15.92 25.82
C ILE A 387 -12.26 -15.27 26.37
N TYR A 388 -11.26 -16.09 26.73
CA TYR A 388 -9.97 -15.60 27.23
C TYR A 388 -9.32 -14.64 26.24
N TRP A 389 -9.28 -15.02 24.96
CA TRP A 389 -8.67 -14.23 23.90
C TRP A 389 -9.38 -12.90 23.69
N LEU A 390 -10.73 -12.90 23.65
CA LEU A 390 -11.53 -11.69 23.51
C LEU A 390 -11.31 -10.76 24.71
N CYS A 391 -11.42 -11.27 25.94
CA CYS A 391 -11.18 -10.47 27.13
C CYS A 391 -9.76 -9.86 27.13
N ARG A 392 -8.76 -10.66 26.77
CA ARG A 392 -7.37 -10.19 26.68
C ARG A 392 -7.20 -9.08 25.65
N ILE A 393 -7.75 -9.24 24.45
CA ILE A 393 -7.69 -8.21 23.40
C ILE A 393 -8.35 -6.92 23.90
N MET A 394 -9.53 -6.98 24.50
CA MET A 394 -10.24 -5.79 25.02
C MET A 394 -9.39 -5.06 26.06
N VAL A 395 -8.82 -5.77 27.02
CA VAL A 395 -7.95 -5.18 28.05
C VAL A 395 -6.68 -4.57 27.46
N LEU A 396 -5.99 -5.28 26.54
CA LEU A 396 -4.80 -4.75 25.90
C LEU A 396 -5.10 -3.53 25.02
N THR A 397 -6.24 -3.53 24.35
CA THR A 397 -6.72 -2.38 23.55
C THR A 397 -6.98 -1.18 24.45
N HIS A 398 -7.75 -1.34 25.52
CA HIS A 398 -8.00 -0.28 26.48
C HIS A 398 -6.71 0.29 27.10
N ARG A 399 -5.73 -0.57 27.36
CA ARG A 399 -4.38 -0.17 27.81
C ARG A 399 -3.52 0.45 26.73
N GLY A 400 -3.99 0.56 25.47
CA GLY A 400 -3.24 1.06 24.32
C GLY A 400 -1.93 0.28 24.06
N GLN A 401 -1.95 -1.00 24.36
CA GLN A 401 -0.84 -1.94 24.13
C GLN A 401 -1.06 -2.80 22.87
N MET A 402 -2.13 -2.53 22.15
CA MET A 402 -2.44 -3.19 20.88
C MET A 402 -1.74 -2.49 19.72
N ASN A 403 -1.26 -3.27 18.76
CA ASN A 403 -0.81 -2.75 17.46
C ASN A 403 -2.01 -2.35 16.60
N ASP A 404 -1.78 -1.61 15.52
CA ASP A 404 -2.82 -1.07 14.62
C ASP A 404 -3.72 -2.14 13.97
N ASP A 405 -3.31 -3.41 14.00
CA ASP A 405 -4.07 -4.54 13.43
C ASP A 405 -4.19 -5.66 14.48
N PRO A 406 -5.40 -5.94 15.00
CA PRO A 406 -5.63 -6.99 15.99
C PRO A 406 -5.61 -8.42 15.41
N VAL A 407 -5.48 -8.57 14.07
CA VAL A 407 -5.51 -9.85 13.32
C VAL A 407 -4.17 -10.10 12.64
#